data_ee48b62408f36b953616932cc0fae394
#
_entry.id   ee48b62408f36b953616932cc0fae394
#
_cell.length_a   1.000
_cell.length_b   1.000
_cell.length_c   1.000
_cell.angle_alpha   90.00
_cell.angle_beta   90.00
_cell.angle_gamma   90.00
#
_symmetry.space_group_name_H-M   'P 1'
#
loop_
_entity.id
_entity.type
_entity.pdbx_description
1 polymer ?
#
loop_
_entity_poly.entity_id
_entity_poly.type
_entity_poly.pdbx_seq_one_letter_code
_entity_poly.pdbx_strand_id
1 'polypeptide(L)'
;MLKLGIITGFLSKTKDRFHEYNQPLDLEGKFQLMNAIEGYDGVEIVYPYEVSDPVETRAALKRHKLKTAAVNVNIKTEPEFRNGGLTSLDRQVRAKAVRFIKEAKDFAEAVGADKVTCCPLGDGYEFAFQHDYARAWKHLVETFGEAGGYKADIPLFIEYKPSETRGRCFVDTAAKTLCLLNDIGIRQMGVTLDFGHSTYGNENPAEAVALLAESPYRYYIHINDNDGKWDWDYFCGTKHFLEYVEFLYYLKKYKYKDYLTSDTSP
;
A
#
# COMPACT_ATOMS: atom_id res chain seq x y z
N MET A 1 16.94 6.12 -14.41
CA MET A 1 17.24 5.97 -12.98
C MET A 1 15.93 5.61 -12.30
N LEU A 2 15.91 4.68 -11.37
CA LEU A 2 14.73 4.40 -10.55
C LEU A 2 14.49 5.60 -9.64
N LYS A 3 13.21 5.93 -9.38
CA LYS A 3 12.82 6.98 -8.46
C LYS A 3 12.65 6.38 -7.07
N LEU A 4 13.06 7.07 -6.04
CA LEU A 4 12.85 6.65 -4.66
C LEU A 4 11.76 7.47 -4.01
N GLY A 5 10.85 6.80 -3.35
CA GLY A 5 9.79 7.39 -2.54
C GLY A 5 9.82 6.87 -1.11
N ILE A 6 9.09 7.53 -0.22
CA ILE A 6 8.91 7.06 1.16
C ILE A 6 7.47 7.30 1.60
N ILE A 7 6.91 6.37 2.37
CA ILE A 7 5.60 6.53 3.00
C ILE A 7 5.73 7.50 4.19
N THR A 8 4.95 8.56 4.19
CA THR A 8 5.01 9.62 5.21
C THR A 8 4.68 9.12 6.62
N GLY A 9 3.95 8.02 6.75
CA GLY A 9 3.65 7.39 8.03
C GLY A 9 4.88 7.02 8.84
N PHE A 10 5.97 6.67 8.18
CA PHE A 10 7.22 6.24 8.81
C PHE A 10 8.19 7.39 9.13
N LEU A 11 7.87 8.62 8.72
CA LEU A 11 8.69 9.80 9.00
C LEU A 11 8.33 10.49 10.33
N SER A 12 7.58 9.85 11.20
CA SER A 12 7.09 10.46 12.43
C SER A 12 7.11 9.44 13.57
N LYS A 13 6.27 9.70 14.57
CA LYS A 13 6.04 8.78 15.67
C LYS A 13 5.47 7.46 15.15
N THR A 14 6.23 6.41 15.31
CA THR A 14 5.79 5.03 15.08
C THR A 14 5.66 4.30 16.41
N LYS A 15 4.91 3.23 16.44
CA LYS A 15 4.77 2.39 17.63
C LYS A 15 4.61 0.93 17.26
N ASP A 16 5.24 0.10 18.03
CA ASP A 16 4.93 -1.31 18.09
C ASP A 16 4.04 -1.64 19.30
N ARG A 17 3.94 -2.90 19.64
CA ARG A 17 3.17 -3.39 20.78
C ARG A 17 3.76 -2.97 22.13
N PHE A 18 5.02 -2.58 22.20
CA PHE A 18 5.76 -2.35 23.44
C PHE A 18 6.29 -0.92 23.58
N HIS A 19 6.65 -0.28 22.47
CA HIS A 19 7.36 0.99 22.46
C HIS A 19 6.78 1.97 21.45
N GLU A 20 7.01 3.24 21.75
CA GLU A 20 6.82 4.34 20.81
C GLU A 20 8.19 4.88 20.39
N TYR A 21 8.37 5.08 19.11
CA TYR A 21 9.62 5.55 18.51
C TYR A 21 9.41 6.93 17.92
N ASN A 22 10.42 7.77 18.02
CA ASN A 22 10.48 9.11 17.48
C ASN A 22 9.44 10.07 18.10
N GLN A 23 9.60 11.35 17.79
CA GLN A 23 8.64 12.39 18.14
C GLN A 23 7.61 12.56 17.02
N PRO A 24 6.37 12.95 17.35
CA PRO A 24 5.38 13.24 16.34
C PRO A 24 5.81 14.45 15.51
N LEU A 25 5.72 14.33 14.20
CA LEU A 25 5.93 15.41 13.23
C LEU A 25 4.63 15.66 12.48
N ASP A 26 4.34 16.93 12.24
CA ASP A 26 3.33 17.31 11.26
C ASP A 26 3.84 17.07 9.82
N LEU A 27 3.01 17.29 8.83
CA LEU A 27 3.37 17.04 7.44
C LEU A 27 4.55 17.92 6.97
N GLU A 28 4.63 19.16 7.44
CA GLU A 28 5.73 20.09 7.14
C GLU A 28 7.05 19.56 7.71
N GLY A 29 7.06 19.12 8.97
CA GLY A 29 8.23 18.52 9.61
C GLY A 29 8.70 17.24 8.90
N LYS A 30 7.76 16.40 8.43
CA LYS A 30 8.09 15.22 7.61
C LYS A 30 8.76 15.61 6.30
N PHE A 31 8.27 16.64 5.62
CA PHE A 31 8.87 17.11 4.37
C PHE A 31 10.24 17.77 4.58
N GLN A 32 10.45 18.47 5.71
CA GLN A 32 11.76 18.94 6.10
C GLN A 32 12.75 17.81 6.32
N LEU A 33 12.32 16.74 7.01
CA LEU A 33 13.13 15.54 7.22
C LEU A 33 13.49 14.88 5.87
N MET A 34 12.54 14.77 4.95
CA MET A 34 12.78 14.26 3.60
C MET A 34 13.87 15.02 2.86
N ASN A 35 13.88 16.36 2.96
CA ASN A 35 14.89 17.19 2.31
C ASN A 35 16.30 17.00 2.91
N ALA A 36 16.41 16.47 4.12
CA ALA A 36 17.69 16.16 4.75
C ALA A 36 18.23 14.78 4.33
N ILE A 37 17.41 13.94 3.69
CA ILE A 37 17.79 12.60 3.23
C ILE A 37 18.06 12.66 1.72
N GLU A 38 19.31 12.40 1.33
CA GLU A 38 19.69 12.40 -0.08
C GLU A 38 19.10 11.19 -0.83
N GLY A 39 18.70 11.40 -2.09
CA GLY A 39 18.30 10.33 -3.00
C GLY A 39 16.80 10.07 -3.09
N TYR A 40 15.98 10.64 -2.21
CA TYR A 40 14.52 10.57 -2.32
C TYR A 40 13.97 11.77 -3.09
N ASP A 41 13.01 11.52 -3.95
CA ASP A 41 12.36 12.56 -4.76
C ASP A 41 10.82 12.51 -4.73
N GLY A 42 10.25 11.54 -4.01
CA GLY A 42 8.81 11.37 -3.87
C GLY A 42 8.36 10.95 -2.49
N VAL A 43 7.11 11.29 -2.18
CA VAL A 43 6.43 10.88 -0.95
C VAL A 43 5.14 10.15 -1.29
N GLU A 44 4.82 9.12 -0.51
CA GLU A 44 3.52 8.48 -0.49
C GLU A 44 2.78 8.93 0.77
N ILE A 45 1.69 9.69 0.58
CA ILE A 45 1.00 10.40 1.67
C ILE A 45 -0.11 9.54 2.21
N VAL A 46 -0.17 9.36 3.54
CA VAL A 46 -1.20 8.56 4.21
C VAL A 46 -2.49 9.39 4.40
N TYR A 47 -3.59 8.91 3.81
CA TYR A 47 -4.92 9.51 3.89
C TYR A 47 -5.85 8.64 4.77
N PRO A 48 -6.72 9.21 5.62
CA PRO A 48 -6.95 10.63 5.85
C PRO A 48 -6.14 11.24 7.00
N TYR A 49 -5.42 10.45 7.78
CA TYR A 49 -4.97 10.84 9.12
C TYR A 49 -3.75 11.78 9.15
N GLU A 50 -3.03 11.92 8.05
CA GLU A 50 -1.83 12.77 7.99
C GLU A 50 -2.05 14.07 7.23
N VAL A 51 -3.24 14.26 6.68
CA VAL A 51 -3.54 15.41 5.82
C VAL A 51 -4.84 16.07 6.25
N SER A 52 -4.88 17.39 6.19
CA SER A 52 -6.06 18.17 6.52
C SER A 52 -6.66 18.87 5.30
N ASP A 53 -5.82 19.48 4.47
CA ASP A 53 -6.21 20.30 3.33
C ASP A 53 -5.34 19.98 2.12
N PRO A 54 -5.92 19.58 0.97
CA PRO A 54 -5.17 19.31 -0.24
C PRO A 54 -4.46 20.54 -0.81
N VAL A 55 -4.98 21.74 -0.62
CA VAL A 55 -4.36 23.00 -1.09
C VAL A 55 -3.08 23.28 -0.30
N GLU A 56 -3.15 23.18 1.03
CA GLU A 56 -1.99 23.34 1.90
C GLU A 56 -0.94 22.25 1.65
N THR A 57 -1.38 20.99 1.51
CA THR A 57 -0.48 19.87 1.20
C THR A 57 0.24 20.09 -0.12
N ARG A 58 -0.47 20.51 -1.17
CA ARG A 58 0.13 20.82 -2.47
C ARG A 58 1.12 21.98 -2.39
N ALA A 59 0.82 23.00 -1.60
CA ALA A 59 1.71 24.14 -1.38
C ALA A 59 2.99 23.69 -0.65
N ALA A 60 2.88 22.83 0.37
CA ALA A 60 4.01 22.26 1.09
C ALA A 60 4.89 21.40 0.17
N LEU A 61 4.32 20.49 -0.60
CA LEU A 61 5.03 19.68 -1.60
C LEU A 61 5.86 20.58 -2.55
N LYS A 62 5.25 21.66 -3.02
CA LYS A 62 5.94 22.62 -3.90
C LYS A 62 7.10 23.34 -3.21
N ARG A 63 6.91 23.79 -1.95
CA ARG A 63 7.98 24.43 -1.16
C ARG A 63 9.19 23.50 -0.99
N HIS A 64 8.91 22.24 -0.69
CA HIS A 64 9.94 21.23 -0.47
C HIS A 64 10.44 20.55 -1.75
N LYS A 65 9.92 20.93 -2.92
CA LYS A 65 10.25 20.32 -4.23
C LYS A 65 10.02 18.80 -4.30
N LEU A 66 9.11 18.30 -3.49
CA LEU A 66 8.73 16.88 -3.45
C LEU A 66 7.62 16.60 -4.46
N LYS A 67 7.61 15.39 -4.99
CA LYS A 67 6.53 14.84 -5.82
C LYS A 67 5.70 13.87 -5.01
N THR A 68 4.43 13.76 -5.32
CA THR A 68 3.58 12.73 -4.74
C THR A 68 3.74 11.44 -5.56
N ALA A 69 4.32 10.42 -4.97
CA ALA A 69 4.50 9.10 -5.59
C ALA A 69 3.16 8.34 -5.63
N ALA A 70 2.41 8.41 -4.54
CA ALA A 70 1.06 7.85 -4.39
C ALA A 70 0.35 8.47 -3.19
N VAL A 71 -0.95 8.17 -3.04
CA VAL A 71 -1.70 8.37 -1.80
C VAL A 71 -2.07 7.00 -1.23
N ASN A 72 -1.63 6.71 0.00
CA ASN A 72 -1.90 5.46 0.71
C ASN A 72 -3.17 5.63 1.54
N VAL A 73 -4.24 4.92 1.18
CA VAL A 73 -5.49 5.02 1.94
C VAL A 73 -5.51 4.06 3.12
N ASN A 74 -5.73 4.61 4.30
CA ASN A 74 -5.85 3.83 5.53
C ASN A 74 -7.31 3.50 5.82
N ILE A 75 -7.67 2.22 5.62
CA ILE A 75 -8.99 1.65 5.95
C ILE A 75 -8.91 0.65 7.12
N LYS A 76 -7.98 0.88 8.06
CA LYS A 76 -7.72 -0.03 9.19
C LYS A 76 -7.88 0.63 10.56
N THR A 77 -7.60 1.92 10.69
CA THR A 77 -7.47 2.62 11.98
C THR A 77 -8.83 2.84 12.67
N GLU A 78 -9.90 3.01 11.93
CA GLU A 78 -11.21 3.21 12.52
C GLU A 78 -11.68 1.97 13.30
N PRO A 79 -12.26 2.13 14.50
CA PRO A 79 -12.72 1.00 15.32
C PRO A 79 -13.69 0.07 14.60
N GLU A 80 -14.49 0.60 13.69
CA GLU A 80 -15.47 -0.17 12.88
C GLU A 80 -14.76 -1.14 11.93
N PHE A 81 -13.52 -0.82 11.48
CA PHE A 81 -12.76 -1.67 10.55
C PHE A 81 -12.08 -2.86 11.23
N ARG A 82 -12.18 -2.98 12.58
CA ARG A 82 -11.51 -4.06 13.34
C ARG A 82 -11.83 -5.49 12.86
N ASN A 83 -12.95 -5.69 12.19
CA ASN A 83 -13.37 -6.99 11.64
C ASN A 83 -13.46 -6.97 10.10
N GLY A 84 -12.61 -6.17 9.47
CA GLY A 84 -12.61 -5.92 8.03
C GLY A 84 -13.35 -4.65 7.65
N GLY A 85 -12.81 -3.94 6.70
CA GLY A 85 -13.43 -2.78 6.07
C GLY A 85 -14.26 -3.19 4.86
N LEU A 86 -13.61 -3.76 3.87
CA LEU A 86 -14.19 -4.11 2.57
C LEU A 86 -15.00 -5.40 2.59
N THR A 87 -14.68 -6.33 3.49
CA THR A 87 -15.38 -7.63 3.64
C THR A 87 -16.37 -7.68 4.79
N SER A 88 -16.50 -6.60 5.56
CA SER A 88 -17.42 -6.53 6.70
C SER A 88 -18.81 -7.03 6.35
N LEU A 89 -19.46 -7.76 7.27
CA LEU A 89 -20.85 -8.15 7.13
C LEU A 89 -21.78 -6.95 7.21
N ASP A 90 -21.36 -5.88 7.91
CA ASP A 90 -22.10 -4.64 7.98
C ASP A 90 -21.89 -3.81 6.69
N ARG A 91 -22.99 -3.57 5.98
CA ARG A 91 -23.00 -2.78 4.74
C ARG A 91 -22.52 -1.33 4.97
N GLN A 92 -22.82 -0.76 6.14
CA GLN A 92 -22.41 0.62 6.44
C GLN A 92 -20.88 0.72 6.61
N VAL A 93 -20.26 -0.30 7.22
CA VAL A 93 -18.81 -0.38 7.35
C VAL A 93 -18.15 -0.51 5.97
N ARG A 94 -18.68 -1.38 5.08
CA ARG A 94 -18.17 -1.49 3.71
C ARG A 94 -18.30 -0.17 2.95
N ALA A 95 -19.47 0.49 3.06
CA ALA A 95 -19.70 1.79 2.42
C ALA A 95 -18.73 2.88 2.94
N LYS A 96 -18.39 2.86 4.25
CA LYS A 96 -17.41 3.76 4.85
C LYS A 96 -16.00 3.51 4.26
N ALA A 97 -15.58 2.25 4.14
CA ALA A 97 -14.28 1.89 3.55
C ALA A 97 -14.19 2.33 2.08
N VAL A 98 -15.21 2.05 1.28
CA VAL A 98 -15.32 2.50 -0.13
C VAL A 98 -15.27 4.03 -0.21
N ARG A 99 -15.97 4.75 0.67
CA ARG A 99 -15.95 6.21 0.72
C ARG A 99 -14.52 6.72 0.98
N PHE A 100 -13.79 6.15 1.94
CA PHE A 100 -12.39 6.55 2.23
C PHE A 100 -11.50 6.39 1.00
N ILE A 101 -11.65 5.31 0.23
CA ILE A 101 -10.89 5.12 -1.00
C ILE A 101 -11.27 6.18 -2.06
N LYS A 102 -12.54 6.49 -2.22
CA LYS A 102 -13.00 7.53 -3.16
C LYS A 102 -12.47 8.92 -2.76
N GLU A 103 -12.56 9.27 -1.50
CA GLU A 103 -12.01 10.52 -0.95
C GLU A 103 -10.49 10.60 -1.11
N ALA A 104 -9.78 9.48 -0.94
CA ALA A 104 -8.33 9.40 -1.20
C ALA A 104 -8.00 9.64 -2.68
N LYS A 105 -8.84 9.21 -3.62
CA LYS A 105 -8.69 9.52 -5.05
C LYS A 105 -8.93 11.00 -5.34
N ASP A 106 -9.92 11.61 -4.69
CA ASP A 106 -10.14 13.07 -4.80
C ASP A 106 -8.94 13.85 -4.28
N PHE A 107 -8.40 13.43 -3.14
CA PHE A 107 -7.20 14.00 -2.58
C PHE A 107 -5.97 13.79 -3.48
N ALA A 108 -5.78 12.59 -4.04
CA ALA A 108 -4.69 12.26 -4.95
C ALA A 108 -4.68 13.20 -6.18
N GLU A 109 -5.84 13.39 -6.80
CA GLU A 109 -5.99 14.35 -7.90
C GLU A 109 -5.58 15.77 -7.48
N ALA A 110 -6.05 16.23 -6.32
CA ALA A 110 -5.79 17.58 -5.83
C ALA A 110 -4.30 17.82 -5.52
N VAL A 111 -3.56 16.83 -5.03
CA VAL A 111 -2.13 16.96 -4.72
C VAL A 111 -1.21 16.56 -5.88
N GLY A 112 -1.78 16.06 -6.99
CA GLY A 112 -1.04 15.69 -8.19
C GLY A 112 -0.42 14.30 -8.12
N ALA A 113 -0.95 13.39 -7.31
CA ALA A 113 -0.63 11.98 -7.34
C ALA A 113 -1.37 11.30 -8.52
N ASP A 114 -0.73 10.31 -9.13
CA ASP A 114 -1.29 9.58 -10.26
C ASP A 114 -1.89 8.22 -9.89
N LYS A 115 -1.94 7.89 -8.58
CA LYS A 115 -2.47 6.63 -8.06
C LYS A 115 -2.82 6.70 -6.57
N VAL A 116 -3.67 5.76 -6.14
CA VAL A 116 -3.96 5.46 -4.73
C VAL A 116 -3.56 4.02 -4.46
N THR A 117 -2.86 3.77 -3.34
CA THR A 117 -2.55 2.42 -2.83
C THR A 117 -3.48 2.07 -1.67
N CYS A 118 -3.81 0.81 -1.51
CA CYS A 118 -4.68 0.31 -0.45
C CYS A 118 -4.26 -1.09 -0.02
N CYS A 119 -3.80 -1.22 1.22
CA CYS A 119 -3.56 -2.51 1.86
C CYS A 119 -4.76 -2.85 2.77
N PRO A 120 -5.59 -3.85 2.42
CA PRO A 120 -6.79 -4.21 3.18
C PRO A 120 -6.46 -5.08 4.40
N LEU A 121 -5.65 -4.59 5.32
CA LEU A 121 -5.09 -5.32 6.46
C LEU A 121 -6.12 -5.90 7.43
N GLY A 122 -7.28 -5.22 7.57
CA GLY A 122 -8.37 -5.68 8.42
C GLY A 122 -9.20 -6.80 7.80
N ASP A 123 -9.08 -7.00 6.49
CA ASP A 123 -9.91 -7.92 5.72
C ASP A 123 -9.28 -9.33 5.67
N GLY A 124 -9.62 -10.15 6.66
CA GLY A 124 -9.04 -11.47 6.86
C GLY A 124 -9.71 -12.22 8.02
N TYR A 125 -9.03 -13.24 8.54
CA TYR A 125 -9.55 -14.11 9.60
C TYR A 125 -8.43 -14.73 10.46
N GLU A 126 -8.77 -15.18 11.66
CA GLU A 126 -7.90 -15.87 12.61
C GLU A 126 -8.22 -17.36 12.74
N PHE A 127 -9.50 -17.72 12.62
CA PHE A 127 -9.98 -19.06 13.01
C PHE A 127 -10.73 -19.74 11.86
N ALA A 128 -10.69 -21.07 11.83
CA ALA A 128 -11.54 -21.86 10.97
C ALA A 128 -13.03 -21.57 11.25
N PHE A 129 -13.85 -21.56 10.22
CA PHE A 129 -15.30 -21.27 10.28
C PHE A 129 -15.67 -19.83 10.72
N GLN A 130 -14.69 -18.93 10.83
CA GLN A 130 -14.96 -17.52 11.18
C GLN A 130 -15.69 -16.78 10.05
N HIS A 131 -15.44 -17.13 8.81
CA HIS A 131 -16.00 -16.45 7.65
C HIS A 131 -16.62 -17.42 6.63
N ASP A 132 -17.60 -16.92 5.91
CA ASP A 132 -18.01 -17.44 4.61
C ASP A 132 -17.05 -16.86 3.55
N TYR A 133 -16.11 -17.67 3.09
CA TYR A 133 -15.03 -17.22 2.19
C TYR A 133 -15.55 -16.78 0.82
N ALA A 134 -16.59 -17.44 0.29
CA ALA A 134 -17.19 -17.05 -0.98
C ALA A 134 -17.87 -15.67 -0.89
N ARG A 135 -18.57 -15.43 0.21
CA ARG A 135 -19.20 -14.13 0.47
C ARG A 135 -18.16 -13.02 0.70
N ALA A 136 -17.07 -13.31 1.44
CA ALA A 136 -15.99 -12.36 1.63
C ALA A 136 -15.35 -11.97 0.29
N TRP A 137 -15.07 -12.94 -0.57
CA TRP A 137 -14.56 -12.70 -1.92
C TRP A 137 -15.50 -11.84 -2.75
N LYS A 138 -16.80 -12.16 -2.74
CA LYS A 138 -17.80 -11.36 -3.42
C LYS A 138 -17.82 -9.91 -2.94
N HIS A 139 -17.74 -9.70 -1.61
CA HIS A 139 -17.65 -8.35 -1.06
C HIS A 139 -16.37 -7.62 -1.53
N LEU A 140 -15.20 -8.29 -1.60
CA LEU A 140 -13.98 -7.68 -2.15
C LEU A 140 -14.17 -7.24 -3.60
N VAL A 141 -14.73 -8.10 -4.45
CA VAL A 141 -15.01 -7.78 -5.85
C VAL A 141 -15.95 -6.57 -5.97
N GLU A 142 -17.05 -6.55 -5.20
CA GLU A 142 -18.03 -5.47 -5.20
C GLU A 142 -17.42 -4.15 -4.69
N THR A 143 -16.75 -4.17 -3.54
CA THR A 143 -16.25 -2.94 -2.89
C THR A 143 -15.04 -2.36 -3.61
N PHE A 144 -14.08 -3.18 -4.01
CA PHE A 144 -12.96 -2.73 -4.82
C PHE A 144 -13.41 -2.33 -6.23
N GLY A 145 -14.40 -3.01 -6.80
CA GLY A 145 -14.98 -2.65 -8.09
C GLY A 145 -15.65 -1.27 -8.05
N GLU A 146 -16.44 -0.99 -7.01
CA GLU A 146 -17.07 0.32 -6.81
C GLU A 146 -16.02 1.43 -6.59
N ALA A 147 -15.03 1.19 -5.73
CA ALA A 147 -13.96 2.16 -5.46
C ALA A 147 -13.02 2.34 -6.65
N GLY A 148 -12.65 1.26 -7.34
CA GLY A 148 -11.79 1.27 -8.52
C GLY A 148 -12.41 1.99 -9.71
N GLY A 149 -13.71 1.82 -9.93
CA GLY A 149 -14.46 2.48 -11.01
C GLY A 149 -14.66 3.99 -10.80
N TYR A 150 -14.62 4.45 -9.56
CA TYR A 150 -14.65 5.89 -9.28
C TYR A 150 -13.35 6.55 -9.73
N LYS A 151 -13.42 7.64 -10.52
CA LYS A 151 -12.24 8.34 -11.07
C LYS A 151 -11.17 7.36 -11.55
N ALA A 152 -11.49 6.56 -12.56
CA ALA A 152 -10.60 5.51 -13.09
C ALA A 152 -9.24 6.05 -13.57
N ASP A 153 -9.15 7.36 -13.88
CA ASP A 153 -7.91 8.04 -14.25
C ASP A 153 -6.91 8.16 -13.09
N ILE A 154 -7.39 8.05 -11.85
CA ILE A 154 -6.58 7.87 -10.65
C ILE A 154 -6.72 6.40 -10.21
N PRO A 155 -5.91 5.49 -10.74
CA PRO A 155 -6.06 4.06 -10.49
C PRO A 155 -5.86 3.69 -9.03
N LEU A 156 -6.60 2.67 -8.59
CA LEU A 156 -6.45 2.03 -7.30
C LEU A 156 -5.51 0.82 -7.44
N PHE A 157 -4.48 0.78 -6.61
CA PHE A 157 -3.55 -0.34 -6.50
C PHE A 157 -3.83 -1.10 -5.21
N ILE A 158 -4.06 -2.40 -5.34
CA ILE A 158 -4.31 -3.29 -4.20
C ILE A 158 -2.97 -3.85 -3.74
N GLU A 159 -2.63 -3.59 -2.50
CA GLU A 159 -1.47 -4.15 -1.86
C GLU A 159 -1.86 -5.43 -1.13
N TYR A 160 -1.23 -6.54 -1.48
CA TYR A 160 -1.44 -7.80 -0.80
C TYR A 160 -0.52 -7.95 0.41
N LYS A 161 -1.02 -8.67 1.42
CA LYS A 161 -0.28 -9.00 2.63
C LYS A 161 -0.73 -10.36 3.15
N PRO A 162 0.18 -11.28 3.49
CA PRO A 162 -0.24 -12.64 3.90
C PRO A 162 -0.93 -12.67 5.27
N SER A 163 -0.48 -11.84 6.20
CA SER A 163 -1.06 -11.71 7.54
C SER A 163 -0.78 -10.32 8.12
N GLU A 164 -1.19 -10.06 9.33
CA GLU A 164 -1.15 -8.75 10.00
C GLU A 164 -2.10 -7.73 9.34
N THR A 165 -2.96 -7.17 10.13
CA THR A 165 -3.27 -7.37 11.55
C THR A 165 -4.05 -8.67 11.81
N ARG A 166 -4.43 -9.39 10.77
CA ARG A 166 -5.13 -10.69 10.83
C ARG A 166 -4.15 -11.85 10.78
N GLY A 167 -4.54 -13.00 11.32
CA GLY A 167 -3.78 -14.23 11.18
C GLY A 167 -3.64 -14.68 9.71
N ARG A 168 -4.64 -14.35 8.88
CA ARG A 168 -4.62 -14.50 7.42
C ARG A 168 -5.41 -13.39 6.77
N CYS A 169 -4.83 -12.70 5.79
CA CYS A 169 -5.54 -11.74 4.95
C CYS A 169 -6.24 -12.47 3.78
N PHE A 170 -7.34 -11.89 3.28
CA PHE A 170 -8.02 -12.45 2.10
C PHE A 170 -7.22 -12.23 0.82
N VAL A 171 -6.49 -11.13 0.73
CA VAL A 171 -5.63 -10.79 -0.41
C VAL A 171 -4.18 -10.97 0.06
N ASP A 172 -3.61 -12.14 -0.16
CA ASP A 172 -2.39 -12.62 0.50
C ASP A 172 -1.19 -12.89 -0.42
N THR A 173 -1.41 -12.91 -1.74
CA THR A 173 -0.37 -13.19 -2.74
C THR A 173 -0.57 -12.37 -4.01
N ALA A 174 0.50 -12.19 -4.79
CA ALA A 174 0.44 -11.54 -6.11
C ALA A 174 -0.56 -12.25 -7.04
N ALA A 175 -0.50 -13.58 -7.09
CA ALA A 175 -1.40 -14.38 -7.95
C ALA A 175 -2.87 -14.21 -7.55
N LYS A 176 -3.18 -14.21 -6.25
CA LYS A 176 -4.56 -14.04 -5.77
C LYS A 176 -5.07 -12.62 -5.99
N THR A 177 -4.18 -11.62 -5.91
CA THR A 177 -4.52 -10.24 -6.26
C THR A 177 -4.87 -10.10 -7.74
N LEU A 178 -4.13 -10.79 -8.62
CA LEU A 178 -4.47 -10.86 -10.05
C LEU A 178 -5.82 -11.55 -10.32
N CYS A 179 -6.13 -12.63 -9.59
CA CYS A 179 -7.46 -13.25 -9.64
C CYS A 179 -8.55 -12.24 -9.25
N LEU A 180 -8.36 -11.52 -8.15
CA LEU A 180 -9.31 -10.49 -7.71
C LEU A 180 -9.49 -9.39 -8.76
N LEU A 181 -8.40 -8.88 -9.34
CA LEU A 181 -8.47 -7.86 -10.38
C LEU A 181 -9.18 -8.38 -11.65
N ASN A 182 -8.99 -9.65 -12.02
CA ASN A 182 -9.71 -10.27 -13.12
C ASN A 182 -11.22 -10.36 -12.84
N ASP A 183 -11.61 -10.74 -11.62
CA ASP A 183 -13.03 -10.80 -11.23
C ASP A 183 -13.68 -9.41 -11.17
N ILE A 184 -12.92 -8.38 -10.78
CA ILE A 184 -13.37 -6.97 -10.82
C ILE A 184 -13.49 -6.46 -12.26
N GLY A 185 -12.58 -6.81 -13.15
CA GLY A 185 -12.61 -6.48 -14.58
C GLY A 185 -12.26 -5.04 -14.94
N ILE A 186 -11.68 -4.25 -14.02
CA ILE A 186 -11.27 -2.85 -14.28
C ILE A 186 -9.76 -2.80 -14.60
N ARG A 187 -9.42 -2.60 -15.86
CA ARG A 187 -8.03 -2.64 -16.36
C ARG A 187 -7.10 -1.56 -15.84
N GLN A 188 -7.64 -0.44 -15.39
CA GLN A 188 -6.88 0.67 -14.81
C GLN A 188 -6.35 0.36 -13.41
N MET A 189 -6.96 -0.56 -12.68
CA MET A 189 -6.47 -0.97 -11.37
C MET A 189 -5.11 -1.67 -11.46
N GLY A 190 -4.42 -1.74 -10.33
CA GLY A 190 -3.08 -2.34 -10.27
C GLY A 190 -2.82 -3.10 -8.98
N VAL A 191 -1.61 -3.61 -8.87
CA VAL A 191 -1.09 -4.33 -7.69
C VAL A 191 0.05 -3.53 -7.09
N THR A 192 0.02 -3.31 -5.78
CA THR A 192 1.22 -2.92 -5.03
C THR A 192 1.90 -4.20 -4.55
N LEU A 193 3.12 -4.44 -5.06
CA LEU A 193 3.99 -5.50 -4.61
C LEU A 193 4.92 -4.92 -3.55
N ASP A 194 4.77 -5.39 -2.33
CA ASP A 194 5.70 -5.12 -1.25
C ASP A 194 6.69 -6.28 -1.14
N PHE A 195 8.00 -5.96 -1.11
CA PHE A 195 9.06 -6.95 -1.06
C PHE A 195 9.00 -7.80 0.21
N GLY A 196 8.76 -7.15 1.36
CA GLY A 196 8.63 -7.84 2.63
C GLY A 196 7.39 -8.73 2.69
N HIS A 197 6.25 -8.24 2.20
CA HIS A 197 5.02 -9.04 2.14
C HIS A 197 5.20 -10.31 1.30
N SER A 198 5.92 -10.23 0.17
CA SER A 198 6.24 -11.40 -0.65
C SER A 198 7.14 -12.37 0.11
N THR A 199 8.23 -11.88 0.73
CA THR A 199 9.20 -12.75 1.41
C THR A 199 8.60 -13.51 2.57
N TYR A 200 7.91 -12.84 3.48
CA TYR A 200 7.30 -13.56 4.61
C TYR A 200 6.00 -14.29 4.22
N GLY A 201 5.41 -13.94 3.09
CA GLY A 201 4.34 -14.72 2.42
C GLY A 201 4.82 -15.98 1.73
N ASN A 202 6.12 -16.26 1.77
CA ASN A 202 6.76 -17.38 1.10
C ASN A 202 6.60 -17.35 -0.43
N GLU A 203 6.50 -16.15 -1.01
CA GLU A 203 6.65 -15.91 -2.45
C GLU A 203 8.09 -15.51 -2.75
N ASN A 204 8.53 -15.76 -3.99
CA ASN A 204 9.74 -15.11 -4.50
C ASN A 204 9.37 -13.74 -5.08
N PRO A 205 9.86 -12.61 -4.50
CA PRO A 205 9.51 -11.28 -4.99
C PRO A 205 9.87 -11.03 -6.46
N ALA A 206 10.96 -11.62 -6.94
CA ALA A 206 11.37 -11.49 -8.34
C ALA A 206 10.45 -12.26 -9.29
N GLU A 207 9.95 -13.45 -8.89
CA GLU A 207 8.91 -14.18 -9.60
C GLU A 207 7.61 -13.39 -9.62
N ALA A 208 7.22 -12.78 -8.50
CA ALA A 208 6.05 -11.91 -8.43
C ALA A 208 6.17 -10.72 -9.38
N VAL A 209 7.34 -10.05 -9.48
CA VAL A 209 7.58 -9.01 -10.49
C VAL A 209 7.36 -9.54 -11.91
N ALA A 210 7.88 -10.73 -12.24
CA ALA A 210 7.71 -11.31 -13.57
C ALA A 210 6.23 -11.58 -13.87
N LEU A 211 5.50 -12.17 -12.92
CA LEU A 211 4.06 -12.45 -13.04
C LEU A 211 3.25 -11.16 -13.27
N LEU A 212 3.53 -10.11 -12.49
CA LEU A 212 2.85 -8.83 -12.61
C LEU A 212 3.20 -8.12 -13.92
N ALA A 213 4.45 -8.15 -14.36
CA ALA A 213 4.90 -7.51 -15.58
C ALA A 213 4.32 -8.15 -16.85
N GLU A 214 4.05 -9.46 -16.83
CA GLU A 214 3.39 -10.20 -17.93
C GLU A 214 1.85 -10.12 -17.84
N SER A 215 1.29 -9.59 -16.75
CA SER A 215 -0.13 -9.38 -16.59
C SER A 215 -0.62 -8.14 -17.33
N PRO A 216 -1.94 -8.01 -17.59
CA PRO A 216 -2.47 -6.80 -18.20
C PRO A 216 -2.63 -5.62 -17.23
N TYR A 217 -2.27 -5.79 -15.97
CA TYR A 217 -2.43 -4.80 -14.91
C TYR A 217 -1.13 -4.05 -14.62
N ARG A 218 -1.24 -2.81 -14.16
CA ARG A 218 -0.10 -2.04 -13.67
C ARG A 218 0.36 -2.60 -12.32
N TYR A 219 1.62 -2.35 -11.98
CA TYR A 219 2.13 -2.65 -10.63
C TYR A 219 2.98 -1.51 -10.08
N TYR A 220 3.03 -1.41 -8.78
CA TYR A 220 3.76 -0.43 -8.00
C TYR A 220 4.56 -1.16 -6.92
N ILE A 221 5.64 -0.57 -6.44
CA ILE A 221 6.60 -1.28 -5.58
C ILE A 221 6.76 -0.58 -4.25
N HIS A 222 6.54 -1.33 -3.17
CA HIS A 222 7.03 -1.02 -1.83
C HIS A 222 8.28 -1.84 -1.54
N ILE A 223 9.23 -1.24 -0.81
CA ILE A 223 10.50 -1.86 -0.46
C ILE A 223 10.76 -1.77 1.03
N ASN A 224 11.01 -2.90 1.65
CA ASN A 224 11.42 -3.11 3.03
C ASN A 224 12.13 -4.47 3.13
N ASP A 225 12.27 -5.02 4.32
CA ASP A 225 12.77 -6.38 4.58
C ASP A 225 12.20 -6.89 5.91
N ASN A 226 12.31 -8.18 6.16
CA ASN A 226 11.89 -8.82 7.40
C ASN A 226 12.66 -10.12 7.67
N ASP A 227 12.28 -10.86 8.69
CA ASP A 227 12.92 -12.13 9.06
C ASP A 227 12.17 -13.37 8.57
N GLY A 228 11.18 -13.20 7.67
CA GLY A 228 10.34 -14.27 7.15
C GLY A 228 9.27 -14.76 8.13
N LYS A 229 9.07 -14.10 9.28
CA LYS A 229 8.09 -14.49 10.31
C LYS A 229 7.08 -13.39 10.61
N TRP A 230 7.50 -12.14 10.48
CA TRP A 230 6.74 -10.97 10.81
C TRP A 230 7.14 -9.82 9.90
N ASP A 231 6.24 -8.89 9.64
CA ASP A 231 6.52 -7.71 8.84
C ASP A 231 7.19 -6.63 9.68
N TRP A 232 8.52 -6.74 9.79
CA TRP A 232 9.33 -5.85 10.62
C TRP A 232 9.67 -4.52 9.95
N ASP A 233 9.40 -4.38 8.68
CA ASP A 233 9.72 -3.18 7.90
C ASP A 233 11.20 -2.75 8.00
N TYR A 234 12.13 -3.71 8.02
CA TYR A 234 13.57 -3.44 8.04
C TYR A 234 14.03 -2.77 6.75
N PHE A 235 15.24 -2.21 6.77
CA PHE A 235 15.88 -1.72 5.56
C PHE A 235 16.12 -2.84 4.54
N CYS A 236 15.88 -2.53 3.26
CA CYS A 236 15.99 -3.46 2.14
C CYS A 236 17.33 -4.19 2.09
N GLY A 237 17.29 -5.50 1.90
CA GLY A 237 18.48 -6.34 1.75
C GLY A 237 19.26 -6.59 3.04
N THR A 238 18.72 -6.23 4.21
CA THR A 238 19.39 -6.51 5.50
C THR A 238 19.28 -7.97 5.91
N LYS A 239 18.27 -8.68 5.47
CA LYS A 239 18.04 -10.11 5.70
C LYS A 239 18.09 -10.91 4.41
N HIS A 240 17.36 -10.46 3.39
CA HIS A 240 17.18 -11.14 2.11
C HIS A 240 17.98 -10.46 0.98
N PHE A 241 19.32 -10.31 1.18
CA PHE A 241 20.16 -9.56 0.26
C PHE A 241 20.17 -10.14 -1.17
N LEU A 242 20.31 -11.46 -1.33
CA LEU A 242 20.35 -12.09 -2.65
C LEU A 242 19.00 -12.01 -3.36
N GLU A 243 17.92 -12.24 -2.63
CA GLU A 243 16.55 -12.11 -3.13
C GLU A 243 16.27 -10.66 -3.55
N TYR A 244 16.79 -9.68 -2.79
CA TYR A 244 16.66 -8.27 -3.14
C TYR A 244 17.43 -7.91 -4.40
N VAL A 245 18.65 -8.45 -4.58
CA VAL A 245 19.42 -8.27 -5.82
C VAL A 245 18.71 -8.89 -7.01
N GLU A 246 18.15 -10.09 -6.86
CA GLU A 246 17.33 -10.75 -7.90
C GLU A 246 16.08 -9.91 -8.24
N PHE A 247 15.38 -9.43 -7.24
CA PHE A 247 14.23 -8.55 -7.41
C PHE A 247 14.57 -7.29 -8.22
N LEU A 248 15.65 -6.59 -7.88
CA LEU A 248 16.12 -5.41 -8.63
C LEU A 248 16.50 -5.76 -10.06
N TYR A 249 17.11 -6.94 -10.28
CA TYR A 249 17.42 -7.44 -11.62
C TYR A 249 16.15 -7.60 -12.46
N TYR A 250 15.09 -8.18 -11.90
CA TYR A 250 13.82 -8.36 -12.60
C TYR A 250 13.09 -7.04 -12.84
N LEU A 251 13.09 -6.10 -11.92
CA LEU A 251 12.58 -4.74 -12.14
C LEU A 251 13.30 -4.07 -13.32
N LYS A 252 14.64 -4.19 -13.38
CA LYS A 252 15.44 -3.68 -14.51
C LYS A 252 15.11 -4.40 -15.82
N LYS A 253 15.00 -5.73 -15.81
CA LYS A 253 14.66 -6.58 -16.96
C LYS A 253 13.32 -6.17 -17.58
N TYR A 254 12.31 -5.92 -16.75
CA TYR A 254 10.98 -5.48 -17.18
C TYR A 254 10.86 -3.95 -17.31
N LYS A 255 11.98 -3.24 -17.20
CA LYS A 255 12.07 -1.77 -17.44
C LYS A 255 11.11 -0.98 -16.53
N TYR A 256 10.98 -1.38 -15.27
CA TYR A 256 10.19 -0.65 -14.29
C TYR A 256 10.68 0.81 -14.20
N LYS A 257 9.75 1.78 -14.17
CA LYS A 257 10.09 3.22 -14.22
C LYS A 257 9.40 4.06 -13.17
N ASP A 258 8.54 3.44 -12.36
CA ASP A 258 7.85 4.14 -11.29
C ASP A 258 8.70 4.18 -10.02
N TYR A 259 8.17 4.64 -8.92
CA TYR A 259 8.88 4.72 -7.65
C TYR A 259 9.11 3.34 -7.02
N LEU A 260 10.26 3.20 -6.37
CA LEU A 260 10.48 2.23 -5.30
C LEU A 260 10.21 2.99 -4.00
N THR A 261 9.10 2.75 -3.38
CA THR A 261 8.68 3.48 -2.18
C THR A 261 9.07 2.71 -0.93
N SER A 262 9.87 3.35 -0.09
CA SER A 262 10.25 2.79 1.21
C SER A 262 9.04 2.71 2.13
N ASP A 263 8.74 1.50 2.55
CA ASP A 263 7.78 1.13 3.59
C ASP A 263 8.59 0.55 4.75
N THR A 264 9.39 1.41 5.40
CA THR A 264 10.43 1.01 6.34
C THR A 264 10.22 1.71 7.66
N SER A 265 10.12 0.94 8.74
CA SER A 265 10.02 1.42 10.12
C SER A 265 11.36 1.28 10.84
N PRO A 266 11.69 2.19 11.78
CA PRO A 266 12.90 2.11 12.58
C PRO A 266 12.94 0.90 13.52
#